data_5a0a8b72c814852d486f600873c1e5ce
#
_entry.id   5a0a8b72c814852d486f600873c1e5ce
#
_cell.length_a   1.000
_cell.length_b   1.000
_cell.length_c   1.000
_cell.angle_alpha   90.00
_cell.angle_beta   90.00
_cell.angle_gamma   90.00
#
_symmetry.space_group_name_H-M   'P 1'
#
loop_
_entity.id
_entity.type
_entity.pdbx_description
1 polymer ?
#
loop_
_entity_poly.entity_id
_entity_poly.type
_entity_poly.pdbx_seq_one_letter_code
_entity_poly.pdbx_strand_id
1 'polypeptide(L)'
;MNKTTIFAAACTAITLAGCAGMTPIASAPMAPTAPVFNQAALPDAVKVPAGHRVALETVGVGEITYECRAKADTAGTYEWVFVGPKAVLNDRSGKQVGTYYGPPATWEAADGSKLTGTQLAVAPAVAGSIPLQLVKANPAMGAGTMMGMSHVQRVATKGGVAPAMACGMASVGQRQIVGYQADYIFYKAAT
;
A
#
# COMPACT_ATOMS: atom_id res chain seq x y z
N MET A 1 20.90 -4.49 -81.61
CA MET A 1 20.50 -3.36 -82.44
C MET A 1 20.13 -2.18 -81.56
N ASN A 2 20.97 -1.14 -81.63
CA ASN A 2 20.66 0.30 -81.50
C ASN A 2 19.93 0.80 -80.26
N LYS A 3 20.29 1.90 -79.65
CA LYS A 3 21.19 3.06 -79.98
C LYS A 3 21.50 3.81 -78.68
N THR A 4 22.71 4.23 -78.55
CA THR A 4 23.28 5.24 -77.67
C THR A 4 22.53 6.57 -77.80
N THR A 5 22.33 7.31 -76.73
CA THR A 5 22.34 8.75 -76.73
C THR A 5 22.83 9.29 -75.38
N ILE A 6 23.96 9.97 -75.47
CA ILE A 6 24.63 10.75 -74.44
C ILE A 6 24.01 12.14 -74.44
N PHE A 7 23.58 12.70 -73.24
CA PHE A 7 23.50 14.16 -73.08
C PHE A 7 24.20 14.56 -71.81
N ALA A 8 25.17 15.35 -71.96
CA ALA A 8 25.86 16.10 -70.90
C ALA A 8 25.12 17.42 -70.68
N ALA A 9 24.96 17.79 -69.42
CA ALA A 9 24.74 19.21 -69.06
C ALA A 9 25.03 19.48 -67.59
N ALA A 10 26.06 20.23 -67.41
CA ALA A 10 26.24 21.41 -66.53
C ALA A 10 25.97 21.31 -65.01
N CYS A 11 27.09 21.42 -64.31
CA CYS A 11 27.19 21.81 -62.90
C CYS A 11 26.54 23.18 -62.60
N THR A 12 25.72 23.25 -61.56
CA THR A 12 25.49 24.50 -60.88
C THR A 12 25.58 24.22 -59.37
N ALA A 13 26.61 24.66 -58.74
CA ALA A 13 26.84 24.63 -57.33
C ALA A 13 25.97 25.72 -56.66
N ILE A 14 24.99 25.31 -55.86
CA ILE A 14 24.27 26.20 -54.94
C ILE A 14 24.74 25.89 -53.53
N THR A 15 25.52 26.79 -52.97
CA THR A 15 25.90 26.79 -51.56
C THR A 15 24.71 27.27 -50.74
N LEU A 16 24.00 26.36 -50.08
CA LEU A 16 23.05 26.72 -49.04
C LEU A 16 23.78 26.77 -47.69
N ALA A 17 23.94 27.98 -47.17
CA ALA A 17 24.32 28.20 -45.77
C ALA A 17 23.18 27.73 -44.87
N GLY A 18 23.32 26.56 -44.28
CA GLY A 18 22.38 26.04 -43.27
C GLY A 18 22.59 26.76 -41.95
N CYS A 19 21.67 27.68 -41.54
CA CYS A 19 21.54 28.11 -40.18
C CYS A 19 21.05 26.93 -39.35
N ALA A 20 21.92 26.36 -38.48
CA ALA A 20 21.54 25.42 -37.49
C ALA A 20 20.64 26.12 -36.44
N GLY A 21 19.34 26.05 -36.62
CA GLY A 21 18.39 26.48 -35.62
C GLY A 21 18.45 25.53 -34.43
N MET A 22 19.02 25.98 -33.32
CA MET A 22 18.87 25.30 -32.03
C MET A 22 17.39 25.37 -31.64
N THR A 23 16.66 24.28 -31.82
CA THR A 23 15.34 24.13 -31.26
C THR A 23 15.47 24.06 -29.75
N PRO A 24 14.79 24.93 -28.96
CA PRO A 24 14.78 24.78 -27.51
C PRO A 24 14.15 23.43 -27.16
N ILE A 25 14.86 22.61 -26.38
CA ILE A 25 14.31 21.40 -25.81
C ILE A 25 13.21 21.87 -24.84
N ALA A 26 11.97 21.74 -25.25
CA ALA A 26 10.84 21.97 -24.38
C ALA A 26 10.94 20.95 -23.22
N SER A 27 11.19 21.44 -22.01
CA SER A 27 11.13 20.63 -20.80
C SER A 27 9.73 20.04 -20.72
N ALA A 28 9.61 18.73 -20.75
CA ALA A 28 8.34 18.05 -20.55
C ALA A 28 7.76 18.49 -19.19
N PRO A 29 6.44 18.81 -19.11
CA PRO A 29 5.84 19.14 -17.83
C PRO A 29 6.01 17.96 -16.88
N MET A 30 6.61 18.20 -15.71
CA MET A 30 6.69 17.21 -14.66
C MET A 30 5.26 16.80 -14.28
N ALA A 31 4.96 15.52 -14.39
CA ALA A 31 3.71 14.99 -13.91
C ALA A 31 3.54 15.36 -12.43
N PRO A 32 2.36 15.79 -11.98
CA PRO A 32 2.14 16.12 -10.58
C PRO A 32 2.47 14.91 -9.72
N THR A 33 3.47 15.05 -8.87
CA THR A 33 3.82 14.03 -7.88
C THR A 33 2.62 13.89 -6.94
N ALA A 34 2.05 12.69 -6.84
CA ALA A 34 0.97 12.43 -5.90
C ALA A 34 1.40 12.87 -4.50
N PRO A 35 0.52 13.56 -3.74
CA PRO A 35 0.89 14.04 -2.42
C PRO A 35 1.30 12.87 -1.53
N VAL A 36 2.48 12.95 -0.93
CA VAL A 36 2.97 12.00 0.05
C VAL A 36 2.04 12.06 1.28
N PHE A 37 1.70 10.91 1.83
CA PHE A 37 0.85 10.81 3.01
C PHE A 37 1.37 11.71 4.15
N ASN A 38 0.46 12.48 4.75
CA ASN A 38 0.77 13.38 5.87
C ASN A 38 0.00 12.91 7.12
N GLN A 39 0.74 12.60 8.18
CA GLN A 39 0.17 12.15 9.44
C GLN A 39 -0.26 13.28 10.39
N ALA A 40 -0.15 14.54 10.00
CA ALA A 40 -0.39 15.69 10.90
C ALA A 40 -1.80 15.67 11.54
N ALA A 41 -2.81 15.23 10.79
CA ALA A 41 -4.20 15.15 11.26
C ALA A 41 -4.53 13.87 12.07
N LEU A 42 -3.59 12.94 12.22
CA LEU A 42 -3.83 11.73 13.00
C LEU A 42 -3.77 12.01 14.50
N PRO A 43 -4.45 11.19 15.33
CA PRO A 43 -4.22 11.17 16.78
C PRO A 43 -2.75 10.90 17.11
N ASP A 44 -2.20 11.61 18.11
CA ASP A 44 -0.78 11.53 18.47
C ASP A 44 -0.32 10.10 18.79
N ALA A 45 -1.18 9.31 19.43
CA ALA A 45 -0.87 7.93 19.79
C ALA A 45 -0.46 7.04 18.61
N VAL A 46 -0.93 7.35 17.40
CA VAL A 46 -0.64 6.54 16.21
C VAL A 46 0.28 7.25 15.22
N LYS A 47 0.89 8.38 15.60
CA LYS A 47 1.90 9.06 14.79
C LYS A 47 3.25 8.33 14.89
N VAL A 48 3.92 8.19 13.76
CA VAL A 48 5.30 7.71 13.72
C VAL A 48 6.22 8.82 14.24
N PRO A 49 7.18 8.51 15.12
CA PRO A 49 8.11 9.51 15.66
C PRO A 49 8.88 10.26 14.58
N ALA A 50 9.37 11.46 14.94
CA ALA A 50 10.26 12.23 14.06
C ALA A 50 11.51 11.41 13.67
N GLY A 51 12.16 11.78 12.57
CA GLY A 51 13.31 11.03 12.05
C GLY A 51 12.92 9.82 11.17
N HIS A 52 11.67 9.74 10.76
CA HIS A 52 11.20 8.73 9.82
C HIS A 52 10.52 9.38 8.60
N ARG A 53 10.57 8.69 7.47
CA ARG A 53 9.92 9.12 6.22
C ARG A 53 9.02 8.02 5.67
N VAL A 54 7.98 8.40 4.97
CA VAL A 54 7.15 7.46 4.20
C VAL A 54 8.02 6.82 3.12
N ALA A 55 7.96 5.50 3.04
CA ALA A 55 8.71 4.70 2.08
C ALA A 55 7.79 3.95 1.11
N LEU A 56 6.59 3.58 1.55
CA LEU A 56 5.59 2.89 0.74
C LEU A 56 4.19 3.22 1.28
N GLU A 57 3.25 3.45 0.38
CA GLU A 57 1.84 3.60 0.68
C GLU A 57 1.05 2.54 -0.06
N THR A 58 0.15 1.86 0.65
CA THR A 58 -0.74 0.87 0.05
C THR A 58 -2.15 1.01 0.57
N VAL A 59 -3.11 0.58 -0.24
CA VAL A 59 -4.51 0.41 0.15
C VAL A 59 -4.76 -1.08 0.30
N GLY A 60 -4.99 -1.54 1.52
CA GLY A 60 -5.40 -2.91 1.82
C GLY A 60 -6.91 -3.05 1.66
N VAL A 61 -7.34 -3.96 0.80
CA VAL A 61 -8.75 -4.31 0.59
C VAL A 61 -8.90 -5.81 0.81
N GLY A 62 -9.82 -6.19 1.69
CA GLY A 62 -9.99 -7.60 2.00
C GLY A 62 -11.03 -7.85 3.08
N GLU A 63 -10.76 -8.88 3.85
CA GLU A 63 -11.70 -9.43 4.82
C GLU A 63 -11.02 -9.74 6.15
N ILE A 64 -11.82 -9.73 7.22
CA ILE A 64 -11.44 -10.20 8.55
C ILE A 64 -12.39 -11.32 8.94
N THR A 65 -11.82 -12.43 9.38
CA THR A 65 -12.58 -13.56 9.91
C THR A 65 -12.71 -13.41 11.42
N TYR A 66 -13.94 -13.58 11.92
CA TYR A 66 -14.26 -13.71 13.32
C TYR A 66 -14.85 -15.09 13.59
N GLU A 67 -14.66 -15.61 14.80
CA GLU A 67 -15.22 -16.87 15.26
C GLU A 67 -15.99 -16.66 16.58
N CYS A 68 -17.19 -17.18 16.66
CA CYS A 68 -17.98 -17.13 17.90
C CYS A 68 -17.40 -18.11 18.92
N ARG A 69 -16.96 -17.59 20.05
CA ARG A 69 -16.35 -18.38 21.15
C ARG A 69 -16.98 -18.05 22.49
N ALA A 70 -16.95 -19.04 23.40
CA ALA A 70 -17.26 -18.77 24.80
C ALA A 70 -16.17 -17.86 25.40
N LYS A 71 -16.56 -16.91 26.22
CA LYS A 71 -15.62 -16.08 26.99
C LYS A 71 -14.97 -16.92 28.09
N ALA A 72 -13.64 -16.84 28.21
CA ALA A 72 -12.89 -17.61 29.19
C ALA A 72 -13.30 -17.28 30.63
N ASP A 73 -13.55 -15.99 30.91
CA ASP A 73 -13.69 -15.47 32.27
C ASP A 73 -15.18 -15.27 32.70
N THR A 74 -16.15 -15.63 31.85
CA THR A 74 -17.57 -15.40 32.16
C THR A 74 -18.43 -16.53 31.60
N ALA A 75 -18.79 -17.47 32.45
CA ALA A 75 -19.62 -18.61 32.08
C ALA A 75 -20.94 -18.17 31.43
N GLY A 76 -21.36 -18.85 30.38
CA GLY A 76 -22.60 -18.58 29.66
C GLY A 76 -22.57 -17.34 28.75
N THR A 77 -21.44 -16.64 28.62
CA THR A 77 -21.29 -15.52 27.69
C THR A 77 -20.43 -15.89 26.52
N TYR A 78 -20.71 -15.26 25.38
CA TYR A 78 -20.08 -15.57 24.10
C TYR A 78 -19.71 -14.27 23.38
N GLU A 79 -18.68 -14.33 22.54
CA GLU A 79 -18.25 -13.17 21.76
C GLU A 79 -17.64 -13.57 20.42
N TRP A 80 -17.68 -12.65 19.47
CA TRP A 80 -16.95 -12.77 18.22
C TRP A 80 -15.47 -12.45 18.46
N VAL A 81 -14.62 -13.46 18.34
CA VAL A 81 -13.16 -13.35 18.51
C VAL A 81 -12.52 -13.20 17.15
N PHE A 82 -11.62 -12.23 17.04
CA PHE A 82 -10.79 -12.05 15.86
C PHE A 82 -9.94 -13.29 15.57
N VAL A 83 -10.01 -13.79 14.33
CA VAL A 83 -9.21 -14.93 13.86
C VAL A 83 -8.03 -14.44 13.01
N GLY A 84 -8.27 -13.56 12.05
CA GLY A 84 -7.22 -13.01 11.23
C GLY A 84 -7.73 -12.25 10.01
N PRO A 85 -6.88 -11.39 9.43
CA PRO A 85 -7.16 -10.70 8.17
C PRO A 85 -6.67 -11.49 6.98
N LYS A 86 -7.25 -11.20 5.81
CA LYS A 86 -6.74 -11.55 4.49
C LYS A 86 -7.06 -10.42 3.52
N ALA A 87 -6.05 -9.74 3.02
CA ALA A 87 -6.22 -8.59 2.14
C ALA A 87 -5.18 -8.53 1.03
N VAL A 88 -5.57 -7.92 -0.07
CA VAL A 88 -4.67 -7.48 -1.14
C VAL A 88 -4.15 -6.10 -0.78
N LEU A 89 -2.89 -5.84 -1.03
CA LEU A 89 -2.28 -4.51 -0.92
C LEU A 89 -2.12 -3.94 -2.33
N ASN A 90 -2.80 -2.85 -2.60
CA ASN A 90 -2.70 -2.12 -3.86
C ASN A 90 -1.91 -0.82 -3.65
N ASP A 91 -1.14 -0.40 -4.63
CA ASP A 91 -0.57 0.95 -4.65
C ASP A 91 -1.67 2.00 -4.93
N ARG A 92 -1.30 3.29 -4.94
CA ARG A 92 -2.25 4.37 -5.19
C ARG A 92 -2.81 4.39 -6.61
N SER A 93 -2.22 3.64 -7.55
CA SER A 93 -2.75 3.44 -8.91
C SER A 93 -3.76 2.28 -9.00
N GLY A 94 -3.93 1.51 -7.93
CA GLY A 94 -4.80 0.33 -7.88
C GLY A 94 -4.09 -0.96 -8.30
N LYS A 95 -2.80 -0.93 -8.61
CA LYS A 95 -2.02 -2.13 -8.93
C LYS A 95 -1.70 -2.89 -7.66
N GLN A 96 -1.93 -4.20 -7.67
CA GLN A 96 -1.53 -5.08 -6.57
C GLN A 96 -0.01 -5.10 -6.43
N VAL A 97 0.48 -4.80 -5.22
CA VAL A 97 1.90 -4.78 -4.86
C VAL A 97 2.23 -5.71 -3.70
N GLY A 98 1.23 -6.38 -3.13
CA GLY A 98 1.46 -7.32 -2.03
C GLY A 98 0.16 -7.87 -1.44
N THR A 99 0.30 -8.47 -0.26
CA THR A 99 -0.79 -9.04 0.54
C THR A 99 -0.57 -8.75 2.03
N TYR A 100 -1.66 -8.78 2.80
CA TYR A 100 -1.65 -8.69 4.25
C TYR A 100 -2.49 -9.82 4.84
N TYR A 101 -1.93 -10.55 5.80
CA TYR A 101 -2.58 -11.70 6.42
C TYR A 101 -2.08 -11.93 7.84
N GLY A 102 -2.68 -12.85 8.55
CA GLY A 102 -2.25 -13.24 9.91
C GLY A 102 -3.24 -14.15 10.62
N PRO A 103 -2.95 -14.55 11.88
CA PRO A 103 -1.80 -14.21 12.73
C PRO A 103 -0.51 -15.00 12.40
N PRO A 104 0.69 -14.48 12.69
CA PRO A 104 0.93 -13.09 13.07
C PRO A 104 0.66 -12.13 11.92
N ALA A 105 0.38 -10.86 12.23
CA ALA A 105 0.18 -9.84 11.22
C ALA A 105 1.41 -9.75 10.30
N THR A 106 1.22 -10.06 9.02
CA THR A 106 2.30 -10.17 8.02
C THR A 106 1.93 -9.38 6.78
N TRP A 107 2.79 -8.47 6.38
CA TRP A 107 2.75 -7.78 5.10
C TRP A 107 3.80 -8.43 4.18
N GLU A 108 3.36 -8.92 3.04
CA GLU A 108 4.22 -9.55 2.04
C GLU A 108 4.15 -8.76 0.75
N ALA A 109 5.29 -8.26 0.28
CA ALA A 109 5.40 -7.58 -1.00
C ALA A 109 5.40 -8.56 -2.16
N ALA A 110 5.11 -8.07 -3.38
CA ALA A 110 5.11 -8.89 -4.60
C ALA A 110 6.48 -9.50 -4.93
N ASP A 111 7.56 -8.94 -4.40
CA ASP A 111 8.93 -9.50 -4.52
C ASP A 111 9.23 -10.62 -3.52
N GLY A 112 8.26 -11.01 -2.68
CA GLY A 112 8.38 -12.06 -1.69
C GLY A 112 9.01 -11.63 -0.36
N SER A 113 9.49 -10.38 -0.23
CA SER A 113 9.95 -9.86 1.05
C SER A 113 8.78 -9.67 2.02
N LYS A 114 8.99 -10.01 3.30
CA LYS A 114 7.92 -10.02 4.31
C LYS A 114 8.29 -9.18 5.52
N LEU A 115 7.26 -8.62 6.14
CA LEU A 115 7.37 -7.83 7.35
C LEU A 115 6.33 -8.30 8.35
N THR A 116 6.75 -8.52 9.59
CA THR A 116 5.86 -8.64 10.73
C THR A 116 6.06 -7.46 11.67
N GLY A 117 5.24 -7.34 12.70
CA GLY A 117 5.43 -6.23 13.62
C GLY A 117 4.67 -6.39 14.94
N THR A 118 5.01 -5.53 15.88
CA THR A 118 4.41 -5.46 17.20
C THR A 118 3.57 -4.18 17.31
N GLN A 119 2.32 -4.30 17.72
CA GLN A 119 1.45 -3.16 17.96
C GLN A 119 2.05 -2.26 19.05
N LEU A 120 2.23 -0.98 18.76
CA LEU A 120 2.63 0.03 19.73
C LEU A 120 1.43 0.74 20.32
N ALA A 121 0.49 1.16 19.48
CA ALA A 121 -0.68 1.92 19.89
C ALA A 121 -1.85 1.73 18.94
N VAL A 122 -3.04 2.06 19.43
CA VAL A 122 -4.27 2.20 18.66
C VAL A 122 -4.96 3.52 19.00
N ALA A 123 -5.78 4.01 18.07
CA ALA A 123 -6.65 5.15 18.30
C ALA A 123 -8.03 4.87 17.68
N PRO A 124 -9.10 5.48 18.18
CA PRO A 124 -10.43 5.36 17.59
C PRO A 124 -10.45 5.79 16.14
N ALA A 125 -11.22 5.09 15.33
CA ALA A 125 -11.54 5.44 13.96
C ALA A 125 -13.00 5.88 13.85
N VAL A 126 -13.47 6.14 12.63
CA VAL A 126 -14.88 6.39 12.35
C VAL A 126 -15.71 5.18 12.81
N ALA A 127 -16.89 5.43 13.38
CA ALA A 127 -17.80 4.38 13.85
C ALA A 127 -18.04 3.30 12.77
N GLY A 128 -18.06 2.03 13.17
CA GLY A 128 -18.15 0.90 12.26
C GLY A 128 -16.84 0.50 11.58
N SER A 129 -15.72 1.12 11.94
CA SER A 129 -14.40 0.80 11.42
C SER A 129 -13.46 0.30 12.50
N ILE A 130 -12.54 -0.61 12.14
CA ILE A 130 -11.48 -1.05 13.04
C ILE A 130 -10.57 0.13 13.41
N PRO A 131 -9.97 0.13 14.63
CA PRO A 131 -9.13 1.23 15.10
C PRO A 131 -7.97 1.55 14.15
N LEU A 132 -7.54 2.81 14.17
CA LEU A 132 -6.23 3.21 13.66
C LEU A 132 -5.15 2.51 14.49
N GLN A 133 -3.97 2.25 13.90
CA GLN A 133 -2.92 1.48 14.57
C GLN A 133 -1.53 1.97 14.18
N LEU A 134 -0.64 2.02 15.15
CA LEU A 134 0.80 2.15 14.94
C LEU A 134 1.48 0.83 15.31
N VAL A 135 2.32 0.35 14.43
CA VAL A 135 3.08 -0.90 14.57
C VAL A 135 4.56 -0.62 14.44
N LYS A 136 5.38 -1.16 15.33
CA LYS A 136 6.83 -1.27 15.15
C LYS A 136 7.12 -2.48 14.27
N ALA A 137 7.82 -2.26 13.17
CA ALA A 137 8.21 -3.33 12.28
C ALA A 137 9.33 -4.18 12.90
N ASN A 138 9.22 -5.50 12.77
CA ASN A 138 10.32 -6.42 13.01
C ASN A 138 11.29 -6.40 11.82
N PRO A 139 12.50 -6.92 11.95
CA PRO A 139 13.39 -7.09 10.80
C PRO A 139 12.71 -7.84 9.67
N ALA A 140 12.85 -7.31 8.45
CA ALA A 140 12.24 -7.94 7.28
C ALA A 140 12.85 -9.32 6.99
N MET A 141 12.02 -10.21 6.50
CA MET A 141 12.42 -11.52 6.00
C MET A 141 12.53 -11.44 4.46
N GLY A 142 13.68 -11.83 3.94
CA GLY A 142 14.00 -11.75 2.50
C GLY A 142 14.45 -10.35 2.08
N ALA A 143 15.19 -10.30 0.98
CA ALA A 143 15.61 -9.04 0.35
C ALA A 143 14.47 -8.48 -0.49
N GLY A 144 14.26 -7.15 -0.47
CA GLY A 144 13.25 -6.49 -1.30
C GLY A 144 12.62 -5.27 -0.67
N THR A 145 11.43 -4.96 -1.10
CA THR A 145 10.65 -3.75 -0.76
C THR A 145 10.51 -3.54 0.75
N MET A 146 10.33 -4.62 1.52
CA MET A 146 10.09 -4.56 2.96
C MET A 146 11.37 -4.33 3.79
N MET A 147 12.56 -4.38 3.18
CA MET A 147 13.82 -4.17 3.91
C MET A 147 13.92 -2.76 4.48
N GLY A 148 14.39 -2.68 5.74
CA GLY A 148 14.63 -1.40 6.43
C GLY A 148 13.36 -0.64 6.84
N MET A 149 12.18 -1.25 6.72
CA MET A 149 10.96 -0.67 7.29
C MET A 149 11.07 -0.64 8.81
N SER A 150 10.69 0.47 9.41
CA SER A 150 10.76 0.70 10.86
C SER A 150 9.39 0.69 11.52
N HIS A 151 8.40 1.23 10.83
CA HIS A 151 7.02 1.34 11.33
C HIS A 151 6.01 1.09 10.22
N VAL A 152 4.83 0.65 10.62
CA VAL A 152 3.63 0.58 9.77
C VAL A 152 2.48 1.28 10.49
N GLN A 153 1.79 2.17 9.80
CA GLN A 153 0.51 2.71 10.25
C GLN A 153 -0.63 2.05 9.50
N ARG A 154 -1.70 1.71 10.21
CA ARG A 154 -3.00 1.41 9.63
C ARG A 154 -3.91 2.60 9.87
N VAL A 155 -4.34 3.26 8.80
CA VAL A 155 -5.14 4.49 8.83
C VAL A 155 -6.29 4.43 7.82
N ALA A 156 -7.15 5.44 7.77
CA ALA A 156 -8.28 5.52 6.84
C ALA A 156 -9.13 4.23 6.80
N THR A 157 -9.32 3.60 7.96
CA THR A 157 -10.01 2.32 8.09
C THR A 157 -11.50 2.45 7.76
N LYS A 158 -12.03 1.43 7.08
CA LYS A 158 -13.46 1.29 6.76
C LYS A 158 -13.89 -0.15 7.03
N GLY A 159 -14.92 -0.34 7.84
CA GLY A 159 -15.44 -1.66 8.18
C GLY A 159 -14.48 -2.49 9.05
N GLY A 160 -14.58 -3.79 8.96
CA GLY A 160 -13.71 -4.75 9.65
C GLY A 160 -14.05 -5.00 11.12
N VAL A 161 -15.05 -4.33 11.69
CA VAL A 161 -15.50 -4.59 13.07
C VAL A 161 -16.20 -5.94 13.17
N ALA A 162 -16.23 -6.49 14.37
CA ALA A 162 -16.93 -7.75 14.65
C ALA A 162 -18.40 -7.71 14.18
N PRO A 163 -18.98 -8.85 13.75
CA PRO A 163 -20.35 -8.91 13.29
C PRO A 163 -21.35 -8.39 14.35
N ALA A 164 -22.37 -7.64 13.89
CA ALA A 164 -23.42 -7.15 14.78
C ALA A 164 -24.40 -8.25 15.21
N MET A 165 -24.41 -9.40 14.52
CA MET A 165 -25.27 -10.53 14.90
C MET A 165 -24.83 -11.15 16.22
N ALA A 166 -25.80 -11.66 16.97
CA ALA A 166 -25.51 -12.29 18.24
C ALA A 166 -24.61 -13.52 18.10
N CYS A 167 -23.59 -13.60 18.96
CA CYS A 167 -22.84 -14.81 19.21
C CYS A 167 -23.41 -15.45 20.49
N GLY A 168 -23.82 -16.70 20.42
CA GLY A 168 -24.43 -17.44 21.52
C GLY A 168 -24.08 -18.92 21.48
N MET A 169 -24.57 -19.69 22.43
CA MET A 169 -24.28 -21.14 22.55
C MET A 169 -24.49 -21.90 21.22
N ALA A 170 -25.58 -21.59 20.50
CA ALA A 170 -25.91 -22.24 19.24
C ALA A 170 -24.99 -21.88 18.08
N SER A 171 -24.19 -20.83 18.21
CA SER A 171 -23.26 -20.34 17.18
C SER A 171 -21.78 -20.53 17.53
N VAL A 172 -21.47 -21.17 18.65
CA VAL A 172 -20.08 -21.49 19.01
C VAL A 172 -19.37 -22.25 17.89
N GLY A 173 -18.18 -21.80 17.51
CA GLY A 173 -17.40 -22.34 16.41
C GLY A 173 -17.80 -21.82 15.02
N GLN A 174 -18.92 -21.14 14.89
CA GLN A 174 -19.28 -20.51 13.62
C GLN A 174 -18.32 -19.35 13.30
N ARG A 175 -17.99 -19.19 12.03
CA ARG A 175 -17.16 -18.12 11.52
C ARG A 175 -17.97 -17.16 10.68
N GLN A 176 -17.63 -15.88 10.82
CA GLN A 176 -18.19 -14.79 10.03
C GLN A 176 -17.04 -14.00 9.39
N ILE A 177 -17.26 -13.61 8.14
CA ILE A 177 -16.32 -12.82 7.37
C ILE A 177 -16.91 -11.43 7.20
N VAL A 178 -16.14 -10.40 7.53
CA VAL A 178 -16.51 -9.01 7.34
C VAL A 178 -15.51 -8.32 6.42
N GLY A 179 -16.01 -7.55 5.47
CA GLY A 179 -15.16 -6.76 4.57
C GLY A 179 -14.50 -5.60 5.31
N TYR A 180 -13.28 -5.25 4.92
CA TYR A 180 -12.60 -4.05 5.40
C TYR A 180 -11.70 -3.44 4.34
N GLN A 181 -11.40 -2.17 4.54
CA GLN A 181 -10.36 -1.45 3.83
C GLN A 181 -9.54 -0.63 4.83
N ALA A 182 -8.25 -0.49 4.58
CA ALA A 182 -7.37 0.39 5.33
C ALA A 182 -6.19 0.82 4.47
N ASP A 183 -5.65 2.01 4.73
CA ASP A 183 -4.36 2.40 4.20
C ASP A 183 -3.27 1.87 5.13
N TYR A 184 -2.26 1.23 4.55
CA TYR A 184 -1.03 0.84 5.24
C TYR A 184 0.11 1.70 4.73
N ILE A 185 0.65 2.52 5.65
CA ILE A 185 1.73 3.45 5.38
C ILE A 185 3.00 2.91 6.04
N PHE A 186 4.00 2.63 5.25
CA PHE A 186 5.27 2.05 5.71
C PHE A 186 6.33 3.13 5.78
N TYR A 187 7.12 3.10 6.84
CA TYR A 187 8.14 4.09 7.13
C TYR A 187 9.52 3.46 7.22
N LYS A 188 10.53 4.23 6.83
CA LYS A 188 11.95 3.97 7.08
C LYS A 188 12.54 5.13 7.87
N ALA A 189 13.69 4.90 8.52
CA ALA A 189 14.47 5.99 9.07
C ALA A 189 14.77 7.02 7.97
N ALA A 190 14.66 8.30 8.30
CA ALA A 190 15.18 9.37 7.45
C ALA A 190 16.70 9.33 7.54
N THR A 191 17.38 9.21 6.41
CA THR A 191 18.83 9.34 6.28
C THR A 191 19.18 10.79 6.13
#